data_056e8d6eca07e6cb0ba0ca599cef0f39
#
_entry.id   056e8d6eca07e6cb0ba0ca599cef0f39
#
_cell.length_a   1.000
_cell.length_b   1.000
_cell.length_c   1.000
_cell.angle_alpha   90.00
_cell.angle_beta   90.00
_cell.angle_gamma   90.00
#
_symmetry.space_group_name_H-M   'P 1'
#
loop_
_entity.id
_entity.type
_entity.pdbx_description
1 polymer ?
#
loop_
_entity_poly.entity_id
_entity_poly.type
_entity_poly.pdbx_seq_one_letter_code
_entity_poly.pdbx_strand_id
1 'polypeptide(L)'
;MTHAPGRTAPAAFTAMSTPGSERSGTTMSVSVKQGGHTSSTIPDEETNVTTTNIYIASPEGANGRNVVAYGVLKALTTKFKTTVFRPAVSNHDHFTPILLNASNAGLGVALSTGLDIHQVRKDKEGSRGDIVAAFNDAMNVSRADAALIVGTDKSHVNDPTAYEFNANIAADLQAGVFLAVCTIDRWPDELKDTVRLSIEGMEAAGNKVLGIFVTGCEPRHSVSVKDTLADFGLPVWTIPQIPFTEASQADAALAAFQANVPTEEVLRAINVEIDFPITSYAFQYSLLGRAKANKKTIEIG
;
A
#
# COMPACT_ATOMS: atom_id res chain seq x y z
N MET A 1 4.23 -47.69 36.54
CA MET A 1 5.62 -47.44 36.97
C MET A 1 6.00 -46.11 36.30
N THR A 2 5.76 -45.02 36.98
CA THR A 2 6.65 -44.21 37.84
C THR A 2 7.87 -43.69 37.10
N HIS A 3 7.90 -42.40 36.70
CA HIS A 3 8.70 -41.34 37.33
C HIS A 3 8.52 -39.98 36.58
N ALA A 4 7.99 -38.99 37.23
CA ALA A 4 8.47 -37.62 37.20
C ALA A 4 9.44 -37.48 38.38
N PRO A 5 10.30 -36.48 38.54
CA PRO A 5 9.98 -35.05 38.56
C PRO A 5 11.13 -34.10 38.09
N GLY A 6 10.91 -32.79 38.15
CA GLY A 6 11.99 -31.81 38.18
C GLY A 6 11.55 -30.36 37.88
N ARG A 7 10.93 -29.71 38.88
CA ARG A 7 10.80 -28.24 38.96
C ARG A 7 12.12 -27.63 39.41
N THR A 8 12.57 -26.57 38.75
CA THR A 8 13.49 -25.58 39.33
C THR A 8 12.94 -24.17 39.15
N ALA A 9 12.84 -23.44 40.25
CA ALA A 9 12.31 -22.10 40.39
C ALA A 9 13.39 -21.03 40.05
N PRO A 10 12.96 -19.76 39.80
CA PRO A 10 13.86 -18.68 39.37
C PRO A 10 14.57 -17.99 40.54
N ALA A 11 15.79 -17.55 40.26
CA ALA A 11 16.60 -16.74 41.17
C ALA A 11 16.16 -15.27 41.13
N ALA A 12 15.97 -14.68 42.31
CA ALA A 12 15.73 -13.26 42.58
C ALA A 12 17.03 -12.48 42.35
N PHE A 13 16.92 -11.33 41.68
CA PHE A 13 17.99 -10.34 41.61
C PHE A 13 17.61 -9.10 42.44
N THR A 14 18.47 -8.86 43.42
CA THR A 14 18.40 -7.83 44.46
C THR A 14 18.78 -6.48 43.85
N ALA A 15 17.99 -5.43 44.19
CA ALA A 15 18.29 -4.06 43.89
C ALA A 15 19.39 -3.50 44.83
N MET A 16 20.38 -2.86 44.27
CA MET A 16 21.35 -2.04 45.01
C MET A 16 21.11 -0.54 44.73
N SER A 17 20.73 0.17 45.77
CA SER A 17 20.68 1.62 45.85
C SER A 17 22.07 2.19 46.20
N THR A 18 22.48 3.28 45.58
CA THR A 18 23.54 4.15 46.09
C THR A 18 23.17 5.63 45.87
N PRO A 19 23.70 6.50 46.78
CA PRO A 19 23.08 7.80 47.09
C PRO A 19 23.75 8.99 46.41
N GLY A 20 23.05 10.11 46.52
CA GLY A 20 23.21 11.47 46.10
C GLY A 20 24.60 12.12 46.06
N SER A 21 24.66 13.13 45.19
CA SER A 21 25.64 14.22 45.28
C SER A 21 24.97 15.52 44.83
N GLU A 22 24.69 16.37 45.81
CA GLU A 22 24.38 17.80 45.64
C GLU A 22 25.62 18.55 45.14
N ARG A 23 25.50 19.46 44.18
CA ARG A 23 26.34 20.66 44.04
C ARG A 23 25.51 21.77 43.35
N SER A 24 25.12 22.72 44.16
CA SER A 24 25.53 24.12 44.17
C SER A 24 25.49 24.89 42.84
N GLY A 25 24.61 25.89 42.82
CA GLY A 25 24.34 26.79 41.74
C GLY A 25 25.44 27.80 41.41
N THR A 26 25.35 28.34 40.23
CA THR A 26 25.85 29.67 39.88
C THR A 26 24.95 30.21 38.78
N THR A 27 24.20 31.24 39.16
CA THR A 27 23.36 32.04 38.25
C THR A 27 24.28 33.02 37.51
N MET A 28 24.46 32.86 36.23
CA MET A 28 25.01 33.91 35.37
C MET A 28 23.87 34.53 34.56
N SER A 29 23.55 35.77 34.88
CA SER A 29 22.68 36.61 34.07
C SER A 29 23.48 37.18 32.90
N VAL A 30 23.09 36.78 31.67
CA VAL A 30 23.60 37.39 30.43
C VAL A 30 22.51 38.30 29.87
N SER A 31 22.79 39.61 29.90
CA SER A 31 21.97 40.64 29.26
C SER A 31 22.20 40.60 27.75
N VAL A 32 21.21 40.22 26.97
CA VAL A 32 21.26 40.27 25.51
C VAL A 32 20.56 41.51 24.99
N LYS A 33 21.34 42.38 24.34
CA LYS A 33 20.85 43.57 23.62
C LYS A 33 19.92 43.13 22.49
N GLN A 34 18.74 43.75 22.43
CA GLN A 34 17.84 43.69 21.29
C GLN A 34 18.51 44.32 20.05
N GLY A 35 18.87 43.47 19.10
CA GLY A 35 19.17 43.86 17.73
C GLY A 35 17.95 43.51 16.86
N GLY A 36 17.41 44.50 16.17
CA GLY A 36 16.24 44.32 15.31
C GLY A 36 16.54 43.32 14.17
N HIS A 37 15.81 42.25 14.16
CA HIS A 37 15.72 41.36 13.00
C HIS A 37 14.49 41.72 12.19
N THR A 38 14.74 42.24 10.99
CA THR A 38 13.75 42.25 9.92
C THR A 38 13.40 40.79 9.60
N SER A 39 12.20 40.41 10.01
CA SER A 39 11.60 39.11 9.63
C SER A 39 11.36 39.11 8.12
N SER A 40 12.26 38.50 7.36
CA SER A 40 11.93 38.04 6.01
C SER A 40 11.06 36.78 6.16
N THR A 41 9.75 36.96 6.10
CA THR A 41 8.82 35.88 5.86
C THR A 41 9.13 35.30 4.48
N ILE A 42 9.87 34.21 4.45
CA ILE A 42 9.88 33.28 3.30
C ILE A 42 8.49 32.64 3.34
N PRO A 43 7.66 32.82 2.30
CA PRO A 43 6.45 32.01 2.21
C PRO A 43 6.92 30.56 2.11
N ASP A 44 6.55 29.74 3.07
CA ASP A 44 6.53 28.29 2.88
C ASP A 44 5.55 28.02 1.73
N GLU A 45 6.05 28.03 0.49
CA GLU A 45 5.38 27.31 -0.59
C GLU A 45 5.37 25.84 -0.14
N GLU A 46 4.26 25.44 0.49
CA GLU A 46 3.87 24.03 0.55
C GLU A 46 3.73 23.59 -0.92
N THR A 47 4.83 23.15 -1.50
CA THR A 47 4.80 22.40 -2.75
C THR A 47 3.91 21.20 -2.47
N ASN A 48 2.70 21.28 -2.96
CA ASN A 48 1.72 20.19 -2.92
C ASN A 48 2.25 19.10 -3.86
N VAL A 49 3.19 18.28 -3.35
CA VAL A 49 3.74 17.16 -4.08
C VAL A 49 2.61 16.14 -4.20
N THR A 50 1.95 16.15 -5.34
CA THR A 50 0.94 15.15 -5.69
C THR A 50 1.65 13.82 -5.87
N THR A 51 1.52 12.94 -4.89
CA THR A 51 2.07 11.60 -4.95
C THR A 51 1.23 10.73 -5.88
N THR A 52 1.89 9.95 -6.73
CA THR A 52 1.22 9.00 -7.63
C THR A 52 0.96 7.68 -6.90
N ASN A 53 -0.26 7.46 -6.45
CA ASN A 53 -0.66 6.23 -5.76
C ASN A 53 -1.35 5.27 -6.73
N ILE A 54 -0.83 4.04 -6.84
CA ILE A 54 -1.35 3.01 -7.73
C ILE A 54 -1.74 1.78 -6.92
N TYR A 55 -2.98 1.36 -7.05
CA TYR A 55 -3.56 0.21 -6.37
C TYR A 55 -3.73 -0.97 -7.33
N ILE A 56 -3.19 -2.12 -6.97
CA ILE A 56 -3.44 -3.37 -7.68
C ILE A 56 -4.55 -4.12 -6.97
N ALA A 57 -5.72 -4.18 -7.58
CA ALA A 57 -6.88 -4.90 -7.07
C ALA A 57 -7.12 -6.20 -7.83
N SER A 58 -7.52 -7.25 -7.11
CA SER A 58 -7.99 -8.49 -7.72
C SER A 58 -9.31 -8.89 -7.06
N PRO A 59 -10.36 -9.17 -7.85
CA PRO A 59 -11.62 -9.68 -7.32
C PRO A 59 -11.52 -11.15 -6.89
N GLU A 60 -10.41 -11.80 -7.21
CA GLU A 60 -10.19 -13.23 -7.08
C GLU A 60 -9.00 -13.51 -6.14
N GLY A 61 -8.80 -14.79 -5.82
CA GLY A 61 -7.60 -15.25 -5.13
C GLY A 61 -6.34 -15.17 -6.01
N ALA A 62 -5.28 -15.84 -5.62
CA ALA A 62 -3.88 -15.77 -6.11
C ALA A 62 -3.65 -16.00 -7.63
N ASN A 63 -4.37 -15.33 -8.49
CA ASN A 63 -4.44 -15.54 -9.92
C ASN A 63 -3.55 -14.58 -10.73
N GLY A 64 -2.25 -14.56 -10.47
CA GLY A 64 -1.30 -13.76 -11.24
C GLY A 64 -1.19 -12.29 -10.79
N ARG A 65 -1.94 -11.84 -9.77
CA ARG A 65 -1.82 -10.48 -9.20
C ARG A 65 -0.37 -10.14 -8.83
N ASN A 66 0.38 -11.09 -8.32
CA ASN A 66 1.77 -10.88 -7.93
C ASN A 66 2.66 -10.50 -9.12
N VAL A 67 2.46 -11.15 -10.29
CA VAL A 67 3.19 -10.80 -11.52
C VAL A 67 2.85 -9.38 -11.95
N VAL A 68 1.57 -9.01 -11.91
CA VAL A 68 1.10 -7.65 -12.23
C VAL A 68 1.71 -6.63 -11.25
N ALA A 69 1.61 -6.86 -9.96
CA ALA A 69 2.15 -5.95 -8.94
C ALA A 69 3.66 -5.73 -9.12
N TYR A 70 4.41 -6.81 -9.33
CA TYR A 70 5.84 -6.73 -9.55
C TYR A 70 6.21 -6.00 -10.85
N GLY A 71 5.53 -6.29 -11.95
CA GLY A 71 5.74 -5.64 -13.23
C GLY A 71 5.41 -4.15 -13.21
N VAL A 72 4.27 -3.76 -12.60
CA VAL A 72 3.89 -2.36 -12.42
C VAL A 72 4.87 -1.63 -11.50
N LEU A 73 5.34 -2.26 -10.41
CA LEU A 73 6.39 -1.70 -9.56
C LEU A 73 7.65 -1.39 -10.37
N LYS A 74 8.10 -2.34 -11.17
CA LYS A 74 9.30 -2.15 -12.03
C LYS A 74 9.08 -1.05 -13.07
N ALA A 75 7.88 -0.90 -13.61
CA ALA A 75 7.54 0.22 -14.50
C ALA A 75 7.60 1.56 -13.75
N LEU A 76 7.00 1.67 -12.57
CA LEU A 76 7.03 2.88 -11.75
C LEU A 76 8.46 3.29 -11.36
N THR A 77 9.31 2.35 -10.96
CA THR A 77 10.70 2.62 -10.55
C THR A 77 11.59 3.16 -11.67
N THR A 78 11.15 3.10 -12.93
CA THR A 78 11.87 3.74 -14.05
C THR A 78 11.73 5.27 -14.07
N LYS A 79 10.66 5.80 -13.47
CA LYS A 79 10.37 7.25 -13.47
C LYS A 79 10.30 7.88 -12.08
N PHE A 80 9.93 7.11 -11.07
CA PHE A 80 9.61 7.61 -9.73
C PHE A 80 10.45 6.92 -8.67
N LYS A 81 10.74 7.64 -7.60
CA LYS A 81 11.11 7.02 -6.35
C LYS A 81 9.86 6.36 -5.76
N THR A 82 9.77 5.05 -5.85
CA THR A 82 8.55 4.30 -5.59
C THR A 82 8.68 3.45 -4.34
N THR A 83 7.74 3.62 -3.42
CA THR A 83 7.57 2.74 -2.27
C THR A 83 6.51 1.67 -2.53
N VAL A 84 6.42 0.70 -1.65
CA VAL A 84 5.40 -0.35 -1.66
C VAL A 84 4.61 -0.29 -0.36
N PHE A 85 3.30 -0.49 -0.46
CA PHE A 85 2.43 -0.58 0.70
C PHE A 85 1.41 -1.73 0.58
N ARG A 86 1.23 -2.48 1.64
CA ARG A 86 0.25 -3.57 1.76
C ARG A 86 -0.74 -3.23 2.88
N PRO A 87 -1.97 -2.79 2.56
CA PRO A 87 -2.96 -2.35 3.55
C PRO A 87 -3.29 -3.39 4.62
N ALA A 88 -3.39 -4.64 4.22
CA ALA A 88 -3.60 -5.75 5.13
C ALA A 88 -2.81 -6.98 4.69
N VAL A 89 -2.12 -7.61 5.63
CA VAL A 89 -1.24 -8.75 5.38
C VAL A 89 -1.52 -9.86 6.38
N SER A 90 -1.19 -11.09 5.99
CA SER A 90 -1.15 -12.22 6.93
C SER A 90 0.22 -12.35 7.58
N ASN A 91 0.31 -13.05 8.71
CA ASN A 91 1.58 -13.35 9.38
C ASN A 91 2.57 -14.16 8.51
N HIS A 92 2.11 -14.71 7.38
CA HIS A 92 2.90 -15.49 6.43
C HIS A 92 3.05 -14.77 5.08
N ASP A 93 3.14 -13.45 5.09
CA ASP A 93 3.34 -12.67 3.87
C ASP A 93 4.80 -12.76 3.40
N HIS A 94 5.04 -13.60 2.40
CA HIS A 94 6.35 -13.75 1.75
C HIS A 94 6.53 -12.81 0.54
N PHE A 95 5.46 -12.15 0.09
CA PHE A 95 5.51 -11.34 -1.12
C PHE A 95 5.98 -9.91 -0.86
N THR A 96 5.67 -9.31 0.28
CA THR A 96 6.13 -7.96 0.63
C THR A 96 7.67 -7.82 0.57
N PRO A 97 8.49 -8.74 1.13
CA PRO A 97 9.94 -8.67 0.98
C PRO A 97 10.42 -8.68 -0.48
N ILE A 98 9.75 -9.45 -1.36
CA ILE A 98 10.08 -9.51 -2.79
C ILE A 98 9.84 -8.15 -3.45
N LEU A 99 8.71 -7.51 -3.16
CA LEU A 99 8.38 -6.18 -3.67
C LEU A 99 9.36 -5.13 -3.14
N LEU A 100 9.71 -5.18 -1.86
CA LEU A 100 10.64 -4.22 -1.26
C LEU A 100 12.04 -4.29 -1.87
N ASN A 101 12.52 -5.47 -2.19
CA ASN A 101 13.79 -5.66 -2.89
C ASN A 101 13.78 -5.07 -4.32
N ALA A 102 12.60 -4.95 -4.93
CA ALA A 102 12.42 -4.36 -6.26
C ALA A 102 12.12 -2.86 -6.23
N SER A 103 11.74 -2.34 -5.08
CA SER A 103 11.47 -0.91 -4.82
C SER A 103 12.79 -0.13 -4.74
N ASN A 104 12.72 1.18 -4.99
CA ASN A 104 13.89 2.08 -4.89
C ASN A 104 13.74 3.11 -3.74
N ALA A 105 12.75 2.94 -2.85
CA ALA A 105 12.49 3.88 -1.76
C ALA A 105 13.10 3.48 -0.41
N GLY A 106 13.63 2.26 -0.28
CA GLY A 106 14.43 1.83 0.88
C GLY A 106 13.66 1.62 2.19
N LEU A 107 12.35 1.34 2.13
CA LEU A 107 11.55 1.02 3.32
C LEU A 107 11.75 -0.42 3.80
N GLY A 108 11.59 -0.63 5.12
CA GLY A 108 11.50 -1.97 5.70
C GLY A 108 10.06 -2.51 5.72
N VAL A 109 9.90 -3.83 5.93
CA VAL A 109 8.59 -4.51 5.94
C VAL A 109 7.59 -3.87 6.90
N ALA A 110 8.02 -3.55 8.13
CA ALA A 110 7.15 -3.01 9.17
C ALA A 110 6.48 -1.66 8.79
N LEU A 111 7.15 -0.83 7.98
CA LEU A 111 6.60 0.43 7.49
C LEU A 111 5.86 0.29 6.15
N SER A 112 6.01 -0.83 5.48
CA SER A 112 5.37 -1.11 4.19
C SER A 112 4.10 -1.95 4.32
N THR A 113 3.68 -2.24 5.53
CA THR A 113 2.46 -3.00 5.84
C THR A 113 1.57 -2.21 6.79
N GLY A 114 0.27 -2.27 6.55
CA GLY A 114 -0.74 -1.72 7.44
C GLY A 114 -1.04 -2.66 8.60
N LEU A 115 -2.18 -3.33 8.57
CA LEU A 115 -2.68 -4.15 9.66
C LEU A 115 -2.62 -5.64 9.36
N ASP A 116 -2.69 -6.47 10.41
CA ASP A 116 -2.93 -7.90 10.29
C ASP A 116 -4.33 -8.17 9.73
N ILE A 117 -4.45 -9.09 8.78
CA ILE A 117 -5.72 -9.40 8.11
C ILE A 117 -6.81 -9.89 9.07
N HIS A 118 -6.43 -10.56 10.16
CA HIS A 118 -7.40 -11.00 11.17
C HIS A 118 -7.94 -9.83 12.01
N GLN A 119 -7.12 -8.80 12.24
CA GLN A 119 -7.57 -7.55 12.87
C GLN A 119 -8.56 -6.82 11.96
N VAL A 120 -8.20 -6.63 10.70
CA VAL A 120 -9.07 -6.00 9.69
C VAL A 120 -10.43 -6.69 9.59
N ARG A 121 -10.46 -8.01 9.62
CA ARG A 121 -11.72 -8.78 9.54
C ARG A 121 -12.65 -8.62 10.74
N LYS A 122 -12.11 -8.31 11.91
CA LYS A 122 -12.92 -8.06 13.11
C LYS A 122 -13.60 -6.70 13.06
N ASP A 123 -12.93 -5.70 12.51
CA ASP A 123 -13.43 -4.34 12.41
C ASP A 123 -12.87 -3.67 11.14
N LYS A 124 -13.58 -3.85 10.03
CA LYS A 124 -13.16 -3.30 8.74
C LYS A 124 -13.21 -1.78 8.71
N GLU A 125 -14.26 -1.21 9.28
CA GLU A 125 -14.45 0.25 9.24
C GLU A 125 -13.46 0.94 10.16
N GLY A 126 -13.27 0.47 11.40
CA GLY A 126 -12.27 1.02 12.31
C GLY A 126 -10.83 0.88 11.79
N SER A 127 -10.55 -0.21 11.05
CA SER A 127 -9.23 -0.46 10.46
C SER A 127 -8.84 0.51 9.34
N ARG A 128 -9.79 1.15 8.66
CA ARG A 128 -9.50 2.05 7.53
C ARG A 128 -8.64 3.24 7.96
N GLY A 129 -9.01 3.87 9.08
CA GLY A 129 -8.24 5.01 9.61
C GLY A 129 -6.81 4.64 9.99
N ASP A 130 -6.61 3.48 10.62
CA ASP A 130 -5.28 3.00 11.00
C ASP A 130 -4.43 2.67 9.77
N ILE A 131 -5.03 2.11 8.70
CA ILE A 131 -4.34 1.84 7.43
C ILE A 131 -3.91 3.14 6.75
N VAL A 132 -4.77 4.15 6.72
CA VAL A 132 -4.42 5.48 6.17
C VAL A 132 -3.29 6.11 6.96
N ALA A 133 -3.31 6.02 8.29
CA ALA A 133 -2.23 6.53 9.13
C ALA A 133 -0.89 5.81 8.85
N ALA A 134 -0.90 4.47 8.78
CA ALA A 134 0.28 3.68 8.45
C ALA A 134 0.82 3.99 7.04
N PHE A 135 -0.05 4.19 6.06
CA PHE A 135 0.35 4.62 4.71
C PHE A 135 1.03 6.00 4.73
N ASN A 136 0.46 6.96 5.42
CA ASN A 136 1.04 8.30 5.54
C ASN A 136 2.42 8.25 6.21
N ASP A 137 2.60 7.43 7.24
CA ASP A 137 3.90 7.21 7.88
C ASP A 137 4.92 6.61 6.90
N ALA A 138 4.49 5.62 6.11
CA ALA A 138 5.32 5.02 5.05
C ALA A 138 5.77 6.05 4.02
N MET A 139 4.86 6.90 3.56
CA MET A 139 5.15 7.97 2.59
C MET A 139 6.09 9.02 3.18
N ASN A 140 5.85 9.47 4.41
CA ASN A 140 6.66 10.45 5.11
C ASN A 140 8.10 9.97 5.33
N VAL A 141 8.29 8.70 5.70
CA VAL A 141 9.61 8.11 5.95
C VAL A 141 10.35 7.85 4.63
N SER A 142 9.65 7.27 3.64
CA SER A 142 10.26 6.95 2.35
C SER A 142 10.58 8.18 1.52
N ARG A 143 9.81 9.25 1.66
CA ARG A 143 9.80 10.41 0.75
C ARG A 143 9.74 9.96 -0.71
N ALA A 144 8.85 9.03 -0.97
CA ALA A 144 8.63 8.50 -2.31
C ALA A 144 7.71 9.42 -3.12
N ASP A 145 7.95 9.47 -4.43
CA ASP A 145 7.12 10.23 -5.38
C ASP A 145 5.90 9.41 -5.83
N ALA A 146 6.00 8.09 -5.68
CA ALA A 146 4.94 7.15 -6.02
C ALA A 146 4.83 6.01 -4.99
N ALA A 147 3.64 5.45 -4.86
CA ALA A 147 3.38 4.25 -4.08
C ALA A 147 2.70 3.18 -4.93
N LEU A 148 3.25 1.97 -4.92
CA LEU A 148 2.52 0.79 -5.34
C LEU A 148 1.80 0.18 -4.14
N ILE A 149 0.49 0.16 -4.19
CA ILE A 149 -0.37 -0.42 -3.15
C ILE A 149 -0.91 -1.75 -3.67
N VAL A 150 -0.69 -2.84 -2.92
CA VAL A 150 -1.17 -4.16 -3.33
C VAL A 150 -2.25 -4.63 -2.38
N GLY A 151 -3.47 -4.69 -2.88
CA GLY A 151 -4.66 -5.07 -2.11
C GLY A 151 -4.59 -6.50 -1.58
N THR A 152 -5.50 -6.82 -0.69
CA THR A 152 -5.69 -8.19 -0.21
C THR A 152 -6.26 -9.07 -1.29
N ASP A 153 -5.96 -10.35 -1.25
CA ASP A 153 -6.59 -11.36 -2.09
C ASP A 153 -7.45 -12.32 -1.24
N LYS A 154 -8.28 -13.07 -1.92
CA LYS A 154 -9.14 -14.10 -1.29
C LYS A 154 -8.40 -15.42 -1.01
N SER A 155 -7.11 -15.50 -1.27
CA SER A 155 -6.36 -16.78 -1.29
C SER A 155 -6.33 -17.49 0.06
N HIS A 156 -6.47 -16.76 1.17
CA HIS A 156 -6.38 -17.33 2.51
C HIS A 156 -7.69 -17.28 3.30
N VAL A 157 -8.67 -16.52 2.80
CA VAL A 157 -9.92 -16.31 3.53
C VAL A 157 -11.08 -16.06 2.57
N ASN A 158 -12.12 -16.85 2.72
CA ASN A 158 -13.37 -16.67 1.98
C ASN A 158 -14.17 -15.50 2.59
N ASP A 159 -13.73 -14.28 2.34
CA ASP A 159 -14.42 -13.05 2.77
C ASP A 159 -15.13 -12.41 1.58
N PRO A 160 -16.48 -12.50 1.51
CA PRO A 160 -17.24 -11.98 0.38
C PRO A 160 -17.15 -10.45 0.24
N THR A 161 -16.82 -9.74 1.32
CA THR A 161 -16.71 -8.27 1.32
C THR A 161 -15.26 -7.78 1.20
N ALA A 162 -14.29 -8.68 0.92
CA ALA A 162 -12.89 -8.31 0.77
C ALA A 162 -12.66 -7.37 -0.42
N TYR A 163 -13.42 -7.53 -1.51
CA TYR A 163 -13.28 -6.66 -2.68
C TYR A 163 -13.79 -5.24 -2.40
N GLU A 164 -14.95 -5.11 -1.75
CA GLU A 164 -15.51 -3.83 -1.29
C GLU A 164 -14.54 -3.13 -0.33
N PHE A 165 -13.95 -3.87 0.60
CA PHE A 165 -12.92 -3.31 1.49
C PHE A 165 -11.70 -2.79 0.71
N ASN A 166 -11.21 -3.53 -0.29
CA ASN A 166 -10.12 -3.07 -1.16
C ASN A 166 -10.51 -1.80 -1.94
N ALA A 167 -11.76 -1.71 -2.41
CA ALA A 167 -12.25 -0.52 -3.10
C ALA A 167 -12.28 0.70 -2.18
N ASN A 168 -12.77 0.54 -0.96
CA ASN A 168 -12.78 1.61 0.03
C ASN A 168 -11.36 2.06 0.41
N ILE A 169 -10.42 1.13 0.61
CA ILE A 169 -9.02 1.47 0.90
C ILE A 169 -8.36 2.18 -0.29
N ALA A 170 -8.60 1.75 -1.52
CA ALA A 170 -8.06 2.42 -2.71
C ALA A 170 -8.53 3.89 -2.79
N ALA A 171 -9.81 4.13 -2.48
CA ALA A 171 -10.39 5.47 -2.42
C ALA A 171 -9.79 6.31 -1.28
N ASP A 172 -9.67 5.76 -0.07
CA ASP A 172 -9.09 6.44 1.08
C ASP A 172 -7.62 6.84 0.84
N LEU A 173 -6.88 6.02 0.09
CA LEU A 173 -5.49 6.27 -0.28
C LEU A 173 -5.36 7.07 -1.60
N GLN A 174 -6.48 7.52 -2.19
CA GLN A 174 -6.52 8.29 -3.44
C GLN A 174 -5.70 7.64 -4.55
N ALA A 175 -5.90 6.35 -4.76
CA ALA A 175 -5.11 5.57 -5.69
C ALA A 175 -5.87 5.31 -7.01
N GLY A 176 -5.18 5.48 -8.13
CA GLY A 176 -5.66 4.93 -9.41
C GLY A 176 -5.56 3.41 -9.39
N VAL A 177 -6.57 2.71 -9.91
CA VAL A 177 -6.70 1.26 -9.76
C VAL A 177 -6.38 0.53 -11.05
N PHE A 178 -5.49 -0.43 -11.00
CA PHE A 178 -5.38 -1.49 -11.99
C PHE A 178 -6.06 -2.76 -11.50
N LEU A 179 -6.90 -3.36 -12.35
CA LEU A 179 -7.52 -4.65 -12.08
C LEU A 179 -6.63 -5.80 -12.58
N ALA A 180 -6.45 -6.82 -11.74
CA ALA A 180 -5.81 -8.07 -12.11
C ALA A 180 -6.85 -9.19 -12.05
N VAL A 181 -7.25 -9.73 -13.20
CA VAL A 181 -8.23 -10.79 -13.35
C VAL A 181 -7.61 -12.01 -14.06
N CYS A 182 -8.19 -13.20 -13.91
CA CYS A 182 -7.64 -14.43 -14.44
C CYS A 182 -8.59 -15.09 -15.44
N THR A 183 -8.06 -15.69 -16.52
CA THR A 183 -8.85 -16.44 -17.51
C THR A 183 -8.93 -17.94 -17.22
N ILE A 184 -8.15 -18.46 -16.28
CA ILE A 184 -8.09 -19.91 -16.02
C ILE A 184 -9.46 -20.41 -15.58
N ASP A 185 -9.91 -21.50 -16.20
CA ASP A 185 -11.20 -22.16 -15.96
C ASP A 185 -12.41 -21.22 -16.11
N ARG A 186 -12.34 -20.26 -17.06
CA ARG A 186 -13.36 -19.25 -17.25
C ARG A 186 -13.72 -19.06 -18.73
N TRP A 187 -15.02 -18.99 -18.98
CA TRP A 187 -15.56 -18.63 -20.30
C TRP A 187 -15.43 -17.12 -20.55
N PRO A 188 -15.39 -16.67 -21.84
CA PRO A 188 -15.28 -15.25 -22.16
C PRO A 188 -16.37 -14.36 -21.52
N ASP A 189 -17.61 -14.84 -21.47
CA ASP A 189 -18.73 -14.10 -20.86
C ASP A 189 -18.56 -13.96 -19.34
N GLU A 190 -18.08 -15.00 -18.67
CA GLU A 190 -17.79 -14.98 -17.23
C GLU A 190 -16.62 -14.02 -16.91
N LEU A 191 -15.61 -13.97 -17.80
CA LEU A 191 -14.53 -13.00 -17.70
C LEU A 191 -15.08 -11.57 -17.81
N LYS A 192 -15.92 -11.32 -18.85
CA LYS A 192 -16.54 -10.00 -19.07
C LYS A 192 -17.39 -9.57 -17.89
N ASP A 193 -18.21 -10.45 -17.34
CA ASP A 193 -19.04 -10.17 -16.15
C ASP A 193 -18.19 -9.92 -14.90
N THR A 194 -17.11 -10.68 -14.70
CA THR A 194 -16.19 -10.44 -13.58
C THR A 194 -15.54 -9.07 -13.68
N VAL A 195 -15.07 -8.67 -14.86
CA VAL A 195 -14.47 -7.37 -15.10
C VAL A 195 -15.50 -6.26 -14.88
N ARG A 196 -16.72 -6.40 -15.44
CA ARG A 196 -17.80 -5.42 -15.27
C ARG A 196 -18.13 -5.20 -13.80
N LEU A 197 -18.40 -6.25 -13.04
CA LEU A 197 -18.70 -6.16 -11.60
C LEU A 197 -17.54 -5.58 -10.81
N SER A 198 -16.30 -5.86 -11.25
CA SER A 198 -15.11 -5.32 -10.58
C SER A 198 -14.96 -3.81 -10.82
N ILE A 199 -15.21 -3.34 -12.04
CA ILE A 199 -15.20 -1.91 -12.38
C ILE A 199 -16.31 -1.20 -11.60
N GLU A 200 -17.55 -1.69 -11.68
CA GLU A 200 -18.70 -1.13 -10.97
C GLU A 200 -18.43 -1.00 -9.46
N GLY A 201 -17.83 -2.04 -8.84
CA GLY A 201 -17.50 -2.02 -7.42
C GLY A 201 -16.41 -1.00 -7.07
N MET A 202 -15.41 -0.79 -7.93
CA MET A 202 -14.38 0.25 -7.73
C MET A 202 -14.96 1.65 -7.91
N GLU A 203 -15.74 1.87 -8.97
CA GLU A 203 -16.35 3.16 -9.27
C GLU A 203 -17.39 3.57 -8.23
N ALA A 204 -18.16 2.61 -7.69
CA ALA A 204 -19.11 2.85 -6.60
C ALA A 204 -18.42 3.38 -5.33
N ALA A 205 -17.16 3.02 -5.09
CA ALA A 205 -16.34 3.56 -4.01
C ALA A 205 -15.62 4.87 -4.38
N GLY A 206 -15.81 5.39 -5.60
CA GLY A 206 -15.20 6.63 -6.08
C GLY A 206 -13.82 6.46 -6.70
N ASN A 207 -13.39 5.23 -7.01
CA ASN A 207 -12.10 4.97 -7.64
C ASN A 207 -12.16 5.13 -9.17
N LYS A 208 -11.01 5.47 -9.76
CA LYS A 208 -10.79 5.42 -11.20
C LYS A 208 -10.03 4.16 -11.57
N VAL A 209 -10.60 3.34 -12.46
CA VAL A 209 -9.91 2.19 -13.04
C VAL A 209 -9.06 2.66 -14.22
N LEU A 210 -7.77 2.37 -14.19
CA LEU A 210 -6.77 2.81 -15.17
C LEU A 210 -6.54 1.80 -16.29
N GLY A 211 -6.84 0.52 -16.04
CA GLY A 211 -6.66 -0.56 -17.00
C GLY A 211 -6.82 -1.93 -16.38
N ILE A 212 -6.78 -2.95 -17.23
CA ILE A 212 -7.10 -4.32 -16.88
C ILE A 212 -5.93 -5.22 -17.29
N PHE A 213 -5.36 -5.92 -16.33
CA PHE A 213 -4.40 -7.00 -16.56
C PHE A 213 -5.14 -8.34 -16.51
N VAL A 214 -5.08 -9.09 -17.60
CA VAL A 214 -5.69 -10.41 -17.71
C VAL A 214 -4.59 -11.46 -17.65
N THR A 215 -4.51 -12.17 -16.54
CA THR A 215 -3.49 -13.20 -16.28
C THR A 215 -4.00 -14.59 -16.67
N GLY A 216 -3.08 -15.55 -16.82
CA GLY A 216 -3.42 -16.91 -17.25
C GLY A 216 -3.88 -16.99 -18.70
N CYS A 217 -3.68 -15.95 -19.49
CA CYS A 217 -4.11 -15.88 -20.89
C CYS A 217 -3.02 -16.46 -21.80
N GLU A 218 -3.32 -17.56 -22.47
CA GLU A 218 -2.43 -18.09 -23.49
C GLU A 218 -2.31 -17.11 -24.68
N PRO A 219 -1.12 -16.98 -25.31
CA PRO A 219 -0.89 -16.01 -26.38
C PRO A 219 -1.90 -16.11 -27.55
N ARG A 220 -2.32 -17.33 -27.88
CA ARG A 220 -3.32 -17.56 -28.94
C ARG A 220 -4.71 -16.97 -28.63
N HIS A 221 -5.04 -16.73 -27.35
CA HIS A 221 -6.33 -16.18 -26.94
C HIS A 221 -6.26 -14.67 -26.65
N SER A 222 -5.08 -14.07 -26.74
CA SER A 222 -4.86 -12.66 -26.39
C SER A 222 -5.77 -11.69 -27.15
N VAL A 223 -5.91 -11.90 -28.47
CA VAL A 223 -6.75 -11.04 -29.31
C VAL A 223 -8.22 -11.18 -28.91
N SER A 224 -8.73 -12.40 -28.81
CA SER A 224 -10.11 -12.66 -28.41
C SER A 224 -10.47 -12.10 -27.04
N VAL A 225 -9.55 -12.21 -26.08
CA VAL A 225 -9.73 -11.63 -24.72
C VAL A 225 -9.81 -10.11 -24.80
N LYS A 226 -8.91 -9.46 -25.55
CA LYS A 226 -8.94 -8.01 -25.73
C LYS A 226 -10.22 -7.55 -26.42
N ASP A 227 -10.68 -8.27 -27.44
CA ASP A 227 -11.94 -7.97 -28.15
C ASP A 227 -13.15 -8.11 -27.21
N THR A 228 -13.16 -9.15 -26.36
CA THR A 228 -14.23 -9.36 -25.35
C THR A 228 -14.35 -8.19 -24.38
N LEU A 229 -13.22 -7.58 -24.00
CA LEU A 229 -13.15 -6.50 -23.01
C LEU A 229 -13.10 -5.09 -23.61
N ALA A 230 -13.13 -4.97 -24.96
CA ALA A 230 -13.00 -3.67 -25.65
C ALA A 230 -14.09 -2.66 -25.29
N ASP A 231 -15.31 -3.14 -24.98
CA ASP A 231 -16.46 -2.29 -24.62
C ASP A 231 -16.22 -1.44 -23.35
N PHE A 232 -15.27 -1.82 -22.48
CA PHE A 232 -14.95 -1.05 -21.28
C PHE A 232 -14.14 0.21 -21.58
N GLY A 233 -13.59 0.37 -22.79
CA GLY A 233 -12.81 1.56 -23.18
C GLY A 233 -11.50 1.74 -22.40
N LEU A 234 -11.03 0.70 -21.70
CA LEU A 234 -9.82 0.70 -20.89
C LEU A 234 -8.69 -0.06 -21.60
N PRO A 235 -7.42 0.29 -21.34
CA PRO A 235 -6.29 -0.53 -21.75
C PRO A 235 -6.39 -1.96 -21.18
N VAL A 236 -6.19 -2.97 -22.04
CA VAL A 236 -6.21 -4.38 -21.66
C VAL A 236 -4.89 -5.04 -22.05
N TRP A 237 -4.20 -5.61 -21.07
CA TRP A 237 -2.96 -6.36 -21.25
C TRP A 237 -3.17 -7.82 -20.84
N THR A 238 -2.69 -8.74 -21.64
CA THR A 238 -2.80 -10.18 -21.38
C THR A 238 -1.43 -10.72 -20.99
N ILE A 239 -1.37 -11.54 -19.95
CA ILE A 239 -0.13 -12.13 -19.41
C ILE A 239 -0.36 -13.64 -19.30
N PRO A 240 0.56 -14.50 -19.79
CA PRO A 240 0.44 -15.94 -19.60
C PRO A 240 0.51 -16.31 -18.11
N GLN A 241 0.09 -17.53 -17.79
CA GLN A 241 0.21 -18.03 -16.41
C GLN A 241 1.68 -18.24 -16.05
N ILE A 242 2.13 -17.52 -15.03
CA ILE A 242 3.49 -17.60 -14.51
C ILE A 242 3.43 -17.84 -13.00
N PRO A 243 4.05 -18.90 -12.49
CA PRO A 243 4.21 -19.10 -11.05
C PRO A 243 5.08 -17.96 -10.48
N PHE A 244 4.58 -17.26 -9.48
CA PHE A 244 5.35 -16.23 -8.79
C PHE A 244 4.96 -16.16 -7.31
N THR A 245 5.59 -17.02 -6.52
CA THR A 245 5.40 -17.13 -5.07
C THR A 245 6.72 -16.94 -4.29
N GLU A 246 7.85 -17.01 -4.99
CA GLU A 246 9.18 -16.97 -4.39
C GLU A 246 10.10 -15.98 -5.13
N ALA A 247 11.09 -15.44 -4.42
CA ALA A 247 12.04 -14.49 -4.96
C ALA A 247 12.85 -15.03 -6.16
N SER A 248 13.12 -16.34 -6.17
CA SER A 248 13.81 -17.03 -7.28
C SER A 248 13.07 -16.95 -8.62
N GLN A 249 11.77 -16.68 -8.60
CA GLN A 249 10.92 -16.59 -9.78
C GLN A 249 10.78 -15.15 -10.32
N ALA A 250 11.37 -14.17 -9.64
CA ALA A 250 11.17 -12.74 -9.92
C ALA A 250 11.62 -12.35 -11.34
N ASP A 251 12.77 -12.83 -11.81
CA ASP A 251 13.28 -12.51 -13.14
C ASP A 251 12.40 -13.09 -14.24
N ALA A 252 11.93 -14.33 -14.07
CA ALA A 252 11.03 -14.97 -15.02
C ALA A 252 9.66 -14.27 -15.06
N ALA A 253 9.14 -13.87 -13.89
CA ALA A 253 7.90 -13.11 -13.79
C ALA A 253 8.01 -11.73 -14.47
N LEU A 254 9.12 -11.02 -14.25
CA LEU A 254 9.37 -9.74 -14.90
C LEU A 254 9.51 -9.87 -16.41
N ALA A 255 10.28 -10.85 -16.89
CA ALA A 255 10.45 -11.09 -18.32
C ALA A 255 9.11 -11.39 -18.99
N ALA A 256 8.27 -12.22 -18.38
CA ALA A 256 6.94 -12.51 -18.89
C ALA A 256 6.01 -11.29 -18.90
N PHE A 257 6.08 -10.44 -17.86
CA PHE A 257 5.35 -9.18 -17.83
C PHE A 257 5.81 -8.27 -18.96
N GLN A 258 7.09 -7.99 -19.07
CA GLN A 258 7.67 -7.07 -20.08
C GLN A 258 7.47 -7.53 -21.53
N ALA A 259 7.45 -8.83 -21.78
CA ALA A 259 7.17 -9.38 -23.10
C ALA A 259 5.73 -9.12 -23.59
N ASN A 260 4.80 -8.87 -22.68
CA ASN A 260 3.36 -8.75 -22.97
C ASN A 260 2.78 -7.38 -22.64
N VAL A 261 3.48 -6.57 -21.85
CA VAL A 261 3.01 -5.29 -21.31
C VAL A 261 4.07 -4.22 -21.57
N PRO A 262 3.84 -3.33 -22.56
CA PRO A 262 4.75 -2.21 -22.79
C PRO A 262 4.78 -1.25 -21.60
N THR A 263 5.95 -1.03 -21.03
CA THR A 263 6.13 -0.13 -19.87
C THR A 263 5.54 1.26 -20.12
N GLU A 264 5.74 1.81 -21.33
CA GLU A 264 5.25 3.14 -21.69
C GLU A 264 3.71 3.23 -21.71
N GLU A 265 3.02 2.14 -22.03
CA GLU A 265 1.55 2.11 -21.97
C GLU A 265 1.04 2.14 -20.54
N VAL A 266 1.68 1.39 -19.63
CA VAL A 266 1.36 1.42 -18.20
C VAL A 266 1.59 2.82 -17.64
N LEU A 267 2.73 3.43 -17.94
CA LEU A 267 3.06 4.79 -17.47
C LEU A 267 2.11 5.83 -18.07
N ARG A 268 1.67 5.66 -19.31
CA ARG A 268 0.67 6.55 -19.94
C ARG A 268 -0.70 6.41 -19.26
N ALA A 269 -1.12 5.21 -18.91
CA ALA A 269 -2.37 4.98 -18.19
C ALA A 269 -2.36 5.63 -16.79
N ILE A 270 -1.19 5.67 -16.14
CA ILE A 270 -0.99 6.30 -14.82
C ILE A 270 -1.02 7.83 -14.92
N ASN A 271 -0.45 8.42 -15.97
CA ASN A 271 -0.34 9.88 -16.14
C ASN A 271 -1.67 10.54 -16.60
N VAL A 272 -2.77 9.81 -16.67
CA VAL A 272 -4.09 10.42 -16.82
C VAL A 272 -4.39 11.18 -15.53
N GLU A 273 -4.67 12.49 -15.63
CA GLU A 273 -5.08 13.31 -14.48
C GLU A 273 -6.16 12.60 -13.69
N ILE A 274 -5.83 12.22 -12.46
CA ILE A 274 -6.76 11.56 -11.57
C ILE A 274 -7.45 12.67 -10.79
N ASP A 275 -8.64 13.08 -11.26
CA ASP A 275 -9.49 14.05 -10.56
C ASP A 275 -10.29 13.29 -9.49
N PHE A 276 -9.82 13.36 -8.23
CA PHE A 276 -10.52 12.76 -7.11
C PHE A 276 -11.49 13.76 -6.49
N PRO A 277 -12.75 13.39 -6.24
CA PRO A 277 -13.63 14.21 -5.43
C PRO A 277 -13.06 14.35 -4.01
N ILE A 278 -13.00 15.60 -3.51
CA ILE A 278 -12.42 16.00 -2.21
C ILE A 278 -13.14 15.35 -1.00
N THR A 279 -14.08 14.46 -1.21
CA THR A 279 -14.90 13.79 -0.20
C THR A 279 -14.29 12.50 0.37
N SER A 280 -13.00 12.21 0.06
CA SER A 280 -12.39 10.97 0.56
C SER A 280 -12.18 10.99 2.09
N TYR A 281 -12.34 9.84 2.70
CA TYR A 281 -12.10 9.61 4.13
C TYR A 281 -10.69 10.08 4.57
N ALA A 282 -9.70 9.96 3.68
CA ALA A 282 -8.33 10.39 3.93
C ALA A 282 -8.23 11.88 4.29
N PHE A 283 -9.03 12.74 3.63
CA PHE A 283 -9.08 14.17 3.96
C PHE A 283 -9.69 14.40 5.35
N GLN A 284 -10.76 13.69 5.69
CA GLN A 284 -11.39 13.79 7.01
C GLN A 284 -10.46 13.31 8.13
N TYR A 285 -9.74 12.19 7.92
CA TYR A 285 -8.78 11.69 8.91
C TYR A 285 -7.55 12.58 9.06
N SER A 286 -7.06 13.21 8.00
CA SER A 286 -5.95 14.16 8.09
C SER A 286 -6.32 15.38 8.93
N LEU A 287 -7.53 15.90 8.80
CA LEU A 287 -8.05 16.99 9.62
C LEU A 287 -8.27 16.57 11.09
N LEU A 288 -8.82 15.36 11.32
CA LEU A 288 -9.02 14.82 12.67
C LEU A 288 -7.70 14.50 13.38
N GLY A 289 -6.71 14.00 12.64
CA GLY A 289 -5.36 13.74 13.15
C GLY A 289 -4.66 15.03 13.57
N ARG A 290 -4.75 16.09 12.78
CA ARG A 290 -4.24 17.43 13.13
C ARG A 290 -4.96 18.04 14.34
N ALA A 291 -6.28 17.86 14.44
CA ALA A 291 -7.07 18.32 15.57
C ALA A 291 -6.72 17.59 16.88
N LYS A 292 -6.47 16.27 16.84
CA LYS A 292 -6.02 15.48 17.98
C LYS A 292 -4.58 15.84 18.41
N ALA A 293 -3.67 16.07 17.46
CA ALA A 293 -2.30 16.52 17.76
C ALA A 293 -2.29 17.88 18.43
N ASN A 294 -3.07 18.84 17.93
CA ASN A 294 -3.18 20.17 18.54
C ASN A 294 -3.81 20.15 19.94
N LYS A 295 -4.76 19.25 20.19
CA LYS A 295 -5.36 19.10 21.52
C LYS A 295 -4.38 18.55 22.56
N LYS A 296 -3.49 17.64 22.15
CA LYS A 296 -2.45 17.08 23.01
C LYS A 296 -1.37 18.10 23.40
N THR A 297 -1.11 19.09 22.56
CA THR A 297 -0.13 20.16 22.82
C THR A 297 -0.68 21.21 23.79
N ILE A 298 -2.01 21.37 23.90
CA ILE A 298 -2.66 22.34 24.80
C ILE A 298 -2.79 21.80 26.24
N GLU A 299 -2.78 20.46 26.43
CA GLU A 299 -2.87 19.84 27.77
C GLU A 299 -1.51 19.71 28.49
N ILE A 300 -0.40 20.11 27.89
CA ILE A 300 0.96 20.04 28.44
C ILE A 300 1.55 21.45 28.71
N GLY A 301 0.76 22.50 28.54
CA GLY A 301 1.15 23.89 28.78
C GLY A 301 0.64 24.43 30.11
#